data_5f589cba93ddcd43d0044cb6107bb145
#
_entry.id   5f589cba93ddcd43d0044cb6107bb145
#
_cell.length_a   1.000
_cell.length_b   1.000
_cell.length_c   1.000
_cell.angle_alpha   90.00
_cell.angle_beta   90.00
_cell.angle_gamma   90.00
#
_symmetry.space_group_name_H-M   'P 1'
#
loop_
_entity.id
_entity.type
_entity.pdbx_description
1 polymer ?
#
loop_
_entity_poly.entity_id
_entity_poly.type
_entity_poly.pdbx_seq_one_letter_code
_entity_poly.pdbx_strand_id
1 'polypeptide(L)'
;MQDICFVLDSEALSRIALRDRTFTGILTKAHQSGIRVVTSSMTLIEAYHGKIRMPAWNWAMARVVVEPVTKDIADEAIRLLREAGLHGHKYAIDAALAAIANRQPGRTALFTSDVDDLAKLCRPRVQLRGL
;
A
#
# COMPACT_ATOMS: atom_id res chain seq x y z
N MET A 1 -22.99 0.29 -7.79
CA MET A 1 -22.07 0.16 -6.65
C MET A 1 -20.66 0.56 -7.10
N GLN A 2 -19.99 1.44 -6.37
CA GLN A 2 -18.65 1.86 -6.72
C GLN A 2 -17.64 0.95 -6.06
N ASP A 3 -16.72 0.43 -6.86
CA ASP A 3 -15.60 -0.32 -6.32
C ASP A 3 -14.65 0.64 -5.63
N ILE A 4 -14.35 0.36 -4.36
CA ILE A 4 -13.40 1.11 -3.58
C ILE A 4 -12.31 0.16 -3.14
N CYS A 5 -11.06 0.58 -3.27
CA CYS A 5 -9.89 -0.17 -2.84
C CYS A 5 -9.03 0.73 -1.96
N PHE A 6 -8.60 0.21 -0.83
CA PHE A 6 -7.59 0.86 0.00
C PHE A 6 -6.25 0.20 -0.25
N VAL A 7 -5.22 1.02 -0.42
CA VAL A 7 -3.84 0.55 -0.56
C VAL A 7 -3.04 1.09 0.62
N LEU A 8 -2.24 0.22 1.23
CA LEU A 8 -1.46 0.56 2.42
C LEU A 8 0.02 0.58 2.10
N ASP A 9 0.72 1.64 2.50
CA ASP A 9 2.18 1.65 2.49
C ASP A 9 2.72 0.94 3.74
N SER A 10 4.05 0.88 3.88
CA SER A 10 4.69 0.18 4.99
C SER A 10 4.37 0.80 6.35
N GLU A 11 4.29 2.13 6.43
CA GLU A 11 3.97 2.78 7.70
C GLU A 11 2.53 2.50 8.13
N ALA A 12 1.58 2.57 7.20
CA ALA A 12 0.19 2.22 7.49
C ALA A 12 0.06 0.77 7.95
N LEU A 13 0.72 -0.14 7.25
CA LEU A 13 0.70 -1.56 7.61
C LEU A 13 1.36 -1.82 8.97
N SER A 14 2.50 -1.17 9.25
CA SER A 14 3.16 -1.27 10.55
C SER A 14 2.26 -0.81 11.69
N ARG A 15 1.54 0.28 11.50
CA ARG A 15 0.61 0.80 12.52
C ARG A 15 -0.49 -0.20 12.83
N ILE A 16 -1.02 -0.88 11.81
CA ILE A 16 -2.02 -1.94 12.01
C ILE A 16 -1.42 -3.09 12.83
N ALA A 17 -0.22 -3.53 12.44
CA ALA A 17 0.46 -4.62 13.13
C ALA A 17 0.89 -4.27 14.55
N LEU A 18 1.05 -2.98 14.86
CA LEU A 18 1.30 -2.48 16.21
C LEU A 18 0.01 -2.17 16.98
N ARG A 19 -1.14 -2.51 16.40
CA ARG A 19 -2.47 -2.32 16.99
C ARG A 19 -2.84 -0.86 17.21
N ASP A 20 -2.43 0.03 16.31
CA ASP A 20 -2.91 1.40 16.29
C ASP A 20 -4.43 1.39 16.14
N ARG A 21 -5.12 2.10 17.01
CA ARG A 21 -6.59 2.08 17.07
C ARG A 21 -7.24 2.58 15.78
N THR A 22 -6.72 3.68 15.24
CA THR A 22 -7.27 4.30 14.04
C THR A 22 -7.18 3.36 12.85
N PHE A 23 -5.99 2.80 12.60
CA PHE A 23 -5.76 1.94 11.44
C PHE A 23 -6.38 0.55 11.59
N THR A 24 -6.35 0.00 12.79
CA THR A 24 -7.06 -1.25 13.09
C THR A 24 -8.56 -1.07 12.83
N GLY A 25 -9.12 0.05 13.24
CA GLY A 25 -10.53 0.38 13.00
C GLY A 25 -10.85 0.54 11.51
N ILE A 26 -9.99 1.21 10.76
CA ILE A 26 -10.16 1.36 9.31
C ILE A 26 -10.17 -0.01 8.63
N LEU A 27 -9.23 -0.87 8.98
CA LEU A 27 -9.14 -2.21 8.39
C LEU A 27 -10.36 -3.07 8.74
N THR A 28 -10.79 -3.04 10.00
CA THR A 28 -11.98 -3.76 10.45
C THR A 28 -13.21 -3.30 9.69
N LYS A 29 -13.42 -2.00 9.59
CA LYS A 29 -14.58 -1.44 8.91
C LYS A 29 -14.56 -1.73 7.41
N ALA A 30 -13.39 -1.64 6.78
CA ALA A 30 -13.22 -1.98 5.38
C ALA A 30 -13.60 -3.44 5.14
N HIS A 31 -13.12 -4.34 5.98
CA HIS A 31 -13.44 -5.76 5.88
C HIS A 31 -14.94 -6.01 6.00
N GLN A 32 -15.60 -5.38 6.98
CA GLN A 32 -17.05 -5.49 7.18
C GLN A 32 -17.86 -4.95 6.01
N SER A 33 -17.35 -3.94 5.33
CA SER A 33 -18.02 -3.26 4.21
C SER A 33 -17.67 -3.86 2.84
N GLY A 34 -16.85 -4.91 2.80
CA GLY A 34 -16.44 -5.53 1.54
C GLY A 34 -15.44 -4.70 0.73
N ILE A 35 -14.77 -3.75 1.37
CA ILE A 35 -13.74 -2.94 0.72
C ILE A 35 -12.44 -3.74 0.69
N ARG A 36 -11.84 -3.88 -0.52
CA ARG A 36 -10.55 -4.55 -0.66
C ARG A 36 -9.46 -3.67 -0.05
N VAL A 37 -8.58 -4.28 0.72
CA VAL A 37 -7.40 -3.63 1.28
C VAL A 37 -6.18 -4.36 0.72
N VAL A 38 -5.33 -3.64 0.05
CA VAL A 38 -4.24 -4.18 -0.78
C VAL A 38 -2.90 -3.59 -0.37
N THR A 39 -1.87 -4.37 -0.45
CA THR A 39 -0.49 -3.89 -0.34
C THR A 39 0.41 -4.74 -1.24
N SER A 40 1.69 -4.39 -1.33
CA SER A 40 2.64 -5.17 -2.13
C SER A 40 3.43 -6.15 -1.26
N SER A 41 3.93 -7.21 -1.88
CA SER A 41 4.82 -8.16 -1.20
C SER A 41 6.09 -7.50 -0.67
N MET A 42 6.61 -6.48 -1.35
CA MET A 42 7.79 -5.74 -0.87
C MET A 42 7.45 -4.84 0.33
N THR A 43 6.23 -4.30 0.36
CA THR A 43 5.77 -3.49 1.48
C THR A 43 5.74 -4.30 2.79
N LEU A 44 5.40 -5.59 2.70
CA LEU A 44 5.44 -6.47 3.88
C LEU A 44 6.82 -6.51 4.51
N ILE A 45 7.84 -6.63 3.68
CA ILE A 45 9.22 -6.74 4.17
C ILE A 45 9.63 -5.43 4.85
N GLU A 46 9.30 -4.30 4.24
CA GLU A 46 9.63 -2.99 4.80
C GLU A 46 8.85 -2.70 6.09
N ALA A 47 7.61 -3.16 6.17
CA ALA A 47 6.74 -2.90 7.33
C ALA A 47 7.15 -3.68 8.58
N TYR A 48 7.76 -4.86 8.39
CA TYR A 48 8.10 -5.73 9.52
C TYR A 48 9.28 -5.17 10.32
N HIS A 49 9.17 -5.25 11.64
CA HIS A 49 10.29 -4.98 12.55
C HIS A 49 10.10 -5.74 13.86
N GLY A 50 11.14 -5.76 14.68
CA GLY A 50 11.19 -6.61 15.89
C GLY A 50 10.18 -6.32 16.98
N LYS A 51 9.51 -5.17 16.95
CA LYS A 51 8.46 -4.84 17.92
C LYS A 51 7.09 -5.41 17.54
N ILE A 52 6.95 -5.91 16.32
CA ILE A 52 5.70 -6.49 15.84
C ILE A 52 5.54 -7.89 16.43
N ARG A 53 4.36 -8.15 17.00
CA ARG A 53 4.01 -9.48 17.51
C ARG A 53 3.29 -10.26 16.41
N MET A 54 3.64 -11.53 16.27
CA MET A 54 3.09 -12.38 15.21
C MET A 54 1.57 -12.53 15.25
N PRO A 55 0.91 -12.64 16.39
CA PRO A 55 -0.56 -12.68 16.38
C PRO A 55 -1.21 -11.44 15.75
N ALA A 56 -0.68 -10.25 16.02
CA ALA A 56 -1.18 -9.02 15.43
C ALA A 56 -0.85 -8.96 13.93
N TRP A 57 0.34 -9.39 13.54
CA TRP A 57 0.73 -9.50 12.14
C TRP A 57 -0.20 -10.44 11.36
N ASN A 58 -0.42 -11.62 11.92
CA ASN A 58 -1.29 -12.62 11.27
C ASN A 58 -2.73 -12.13 11.16
N TRP A 59 -3.22 -11.41 12.18
CA TRP A 59 -4.54 -10.80 12.12
C TRP A 59 -4.65 -9.81 10.94
N ALA A 60 -3.66 -8.96 10.77
CA ALA A 60 -3.62 -8.01 9.66
C ALA A 60 -3.54 -8.74 8.32
N MET A 61 -2.66 -9.74 8.20
CA MET A 61 -2.46 -10.47 6.94
C MET A 61 -3.71 -11.22 6.50
N ALA A 62 -4.54 -11.66 7.43
CA ALA A 62 -5.80 -12.32 7.09
C ALA A 62 -6.82 -11.37 6.44
N ARG A 63 -6.62 -10.07 6.54
CA ARG A 63 -7.55 -9.03 6.08
C ARG A 63 -7.00 -8.17 4.94
N VAL A 64 -5.78 -8.44 4.50
CA VAL A 64 -5.11 -7.66 3.47
C VAL A 64 -4.78 -8.57 2.29
N VAL A 65 -5.06 -8.10 1.09
CA VAL A 65 -4.64 -8.76 -0.14
C VAL A 65 -3.22 -8.34 -0.45
N VAL A 66 -2.32 -9.29 -0.52
CA VAL A 66 -0.92 -9.01 -0.84
C VAL A 66 -0.69 -9.30 -2.33
N GLU A 67 -0.44 -8.23 -3.09
CA GLU A 67 -0.14 -8.36 -4.51
C GLU A 67 1.35 -8.64 -4.69
N PRO A 68 1.73 -9.68 -5.41
CA PRO A 68 3.13 -9.97 -5.65
C PRO A 68 3.76 -8.92 -6.58
N VAL A 69 5.01 -8.59 -6.32
CA VAL A 69 5.80 -7.75 -7.23
C VAL A 69 6.39 -8.67 -8.31
N THR A 70 5.60 -8.86 -9.35
CA THR A 70 5.98 -9.66 -10.52
C THR A 70 6.89 -8.86 -11.44
N LYS A 71 7.42 -9.51 -12.48
CA LYS A 71 8.20 -8.79 -13.49
C LYS A 71 7.39 -7.68 -14.16
N ASP A 72 6.10 -7.92 -14.43
CA ASP A 72 5.24 -6.89 -15.02
C ASP A 72 5.11 -5.68 -14.11
N ILE A 73 4.92 -5.90 -12.81
CA ILE A 73 4.87 -4.81 -11.83
C ILE A 73 6.22 -4.09 -11.76
N ALA A 74 7.32 -4.83 -11.78
CA ALA A 74 8.66 -4.23 -11.76
C ALA A 74 8.89 -3.36 -13.01
N ASP A 75 8.51 -3.84 -14.18
CA ASP A 75 8.62 -3.06 -15.43
C ASP A 75 7.80 -1.78 -15.36
N GLU A 76 6.58 -1.86 -14.86
CA GLU A 76 5.71 -0.69 -14.67
C GLU A 76 6.31 0.29 -13.66
N ALA A 77 6.85 -0.22 -12.55
CA ALA A 77 7.50 0.61 -11.54
C ALA A 77 8.70 1.36 -12.12
N ILE A 78 9.51 0.69 -12.94
CA ILE A 78 10.65 1.31 -13.62
C ILE A 78 10.16 2.42 -14.56
N ARG A 79 9.08 2.19 -15.30
CA ARG A 79 8.50 3.21 -16.17
C ARG A 79 8.07 4.44 -15.37
N LEU A 80 7.40 4.25 -14.24
CA LEU A 80 6.98 5.35 -13.37
C LEU A 80 8.17 6.13 -12.83
N LEU A 81 9.23 5.44 -12.42
CA LEU A 81 10.46 6.08 -11.94
C LEU A 81 11.10 6.93 -13.03
N ARG A 82 11.19 6.40 -14.24
CA ARG A 82 11.77 7.14 -15.39
C ARG A 82 10.98 8.40 -15.70
N GLU A 83 9.67 8.31 -15.73
CA GLU A 83 8.81 9.47 -16.00
C GLU A 83 8.94 10.54 -14.91
N ALA A 84 9.14 10.13 -13.66
CA ALA A 84 9.27 11.05 -12.52
C ALA A 84 10.72 11.54 -12.32
N GLY A 85 11.70 10.98 -13.04
CA GLY A 85 13.11 11.32 -12.85
C GLY A 85 13.66 10.83 -11.51
N LEU A 86 13.17 9.71 -11.00
CA LEU A 86 13.57 9.14 -9.71
C LEU A 86 14.40 7.88 -9.89
N HIS A 87 15.13 7.52 -8.83
CA HIS A 87 16.00 6.34 -8.83
C HIS A 87 15.37 5.18 -8.04
N GLY A 88 15.53 3.96 -8.57
CA GLY A 88 15.04 2.75 -7.92
C GLY A 88 15.69 2.48 -6.57
N HIS A 89 16.93 2.89 -6.37
CA HIS A 89 17.64 2.66 -5.11
C HIS A 89 16.86 3.21 -3.91
N LYS A 90 16.30 4.41 -4.03
CA LYS A 90 15.56 5.05 -2.95
C LYS A 90 14.05 4.74 -3.00
N TYR A 91 13.49 4.61 -4.19
CA TYR A 91 12.06 4.62 -4.41
C TYR A 91 11.49 3.29 -4.91
N ALA A 92 12.25 2.18 -4.81
CA ALA A 92 11.83 0.88 -5.35
C ALA A 92 10.49 0.43 -4.77
N ILE A 93 10.33 0.50 -3.46
CA ILE A 93 9.13 -0.01 -2.78
C ILE A 93 7.94 0.89 -3.07
N ASP A 94 8.13 2.21 -3.04
CA ASP A 94 7.09 3.18 -3.39
C ASP A 94 6.64 3.03 -4.84
N ALA A 95 7.58 2.83 -5.75
CA ALA A 95 7.27 2.65 -7.17
C ALA A 95 6.49 1.36 -7.42
N ALA A 96 6.85 0.27 -6.76
CA ALA A 96 6.10 -0.99 -6.86
C ALA A 96 4.68 -0.82 -6.31
N LEU A 97 4.54 -0.13 -5.18
CA LEU A 97 3.24 0.12 -4.58
C LEU A 97 2.37 1.01 -5.49
N ALA A 98 2.96 2.06 -6.05
CA ALA A 98 2.26 2.94 -6.99
C ALA A 98 1.80 2.18 -8.23
N ALA A 99 2.64 1.30 -8.78
CA ALA A 99 2.27 0.47 -9.93
C ALA A 99 1.05 -0.40 -9.61
N ILE A 100 1.01 -0.99 -8.42
CA ILE A 100 -0.12 -1.79 -7.96
C ILE A 100 -1.36 -0.91 -7.76
N ALA A 101 -1.22 0.24 -7.10
CA ALA A 101 -2.33 1.15 -6.86
C ALA A 101 -2.94 1.66 -8.17
N ASN A 102 -2.10 2.01 -9.15
CA ASN A 102 -2.55 2.50 -10.45
C ASN A 102 -3.36 1.47 -11.24
N ARG A 103 -3.19 0.18 -10.95
CA ARG A 103 -3.88 -0.92 -11.64
C ARG A 103 -5.20 -1.32 -10.98
N GLN A 104 -5.47 -0.84 -9.78
CA GLN A 104 -6.70 -1.24 -9.09
C GLN A 104 -7.93 -0.70 -9.84
N PRO A 105 -8.98 -1.53 -9.99
CA PRO A 105 -10.21 -1.06 -10.59
C PRO A 105 -10.95 -0.11 -9.64
N GLY A 106 -11.71 0.81 -10.20
CA GLY A 106 -12.55 1.71 -9.43
C GLY A 106 -11.76 2.80 -8.72
N ARG A 107 -12.30 3.26 -7.60
CA ARG A 107 -11.70 4.32 -6.78
C ARG A 107 -10.66 3.72 -5.86
N THR A 108 -9.50 4.37 -5.75
CA THR A 108 -8.40 3.89 -4.93
C THR A 108 -7.95 4.99 -3.98
N ALA A 109 -7.83 4.66 -2.70
CA ALA A 109 -7.24 5.52 -1.69
C ALA A 109 -5.97 4.84 -1.16
N LEU A 110 -4.84 5.52 -1.27
CA LEU A 110 -3.55 5.03 -0.81
C LEU A 110 -3.14 5.77 0.45
N PHE A 111 -3.00 5.03 1.55
CA PHE A 111 -2.60 5.57 2.85
C PHE A 111 -1.08 5.52 2.96
N THR A 112 -0.45 6.67 3.16
CA THR A 112 1.01 6.77 3.11
C THR A 112 1.53 7.88 4.02
N SER A 113 2.72 7.66 4.59
CA SER A 113 3.48 8.71 5.27
C SER A 113 4.23 9.62 4.28
N ASP A 114 4.34 9.20 3.01
CA ASP A 114 5.13 9.90 1.99
C ASP A 114 4.25 10.39 0.84
N VAL A 115 3.29 11.27 1.16
CA VAL A 115 2.34 11.79 0.17
C VAL A 115 3.05 12.43 -1.02
N ASP A 116 4.08 13.23 -0.76
CA ASP A 116 4.80 13.94 -1.83
C ASP A 116 5.50 12.98 -2.80
N ASP A 117 6.14 11.95 -2.27
CA ASP A 117 6.84 10.96 -3.10
C ASP A 117 5.84 10.12 -3.90
N LEU A 118 4.77 9.67 -3.27
CA LEU A 118 3.75 8.87 -3.96
C LEU A 118 2.99 9.70 -5.01
N ALA A 119 2.83 11.00 -4.79
CA ALA A 119 2.20 11.89 -5.77
C ALA A 119 2.95 11.94 -7.09
N LYS A 120 4.27 11.75 -7.05
CA LYS A 120 5.10 11.71 -8.28
C LYS A 120 4.93 10.43 -9.08
N LEU A 121 4.43 9.38 -8.46
CA LEU A 121 4.36 8.03 -9.04
C LEU A 121 2.93 7.57 -9.32
N CYS A 122 1.98 8.01 -8.53
CA CYS A 122 0.58 7.61 -8.68
C CYS A 122 -0.15 8.46 -9.71
N ARG A 123 -1.10 7.85 -10.40
CA ARG A 123 -2.00 8.56 -11.30
C ARG A 123 -2.96 9.43 -10.49
N PRO A 124 -3.50 10.52 -11.07
CA PRO A 124 -4.40 11.45 -10.34
C PRO A 124 -5.63 10.79 -9.74
N ARG A 125 -6.11 9.68 -10.32
CA ARG A 125 -7.28 8.96 -9.82
C ARG A 125 -7.04 8.24 -8.49
N VAL A 126 -5.76 8.03 -8.12
CA VAL A 126 -5.42 7.47 -6.82
C VAL A 126 -5.41 8.60 -5.81
N GLN A 127 -6.33 8.54 -4.84
CA GLN A 127 -6.35 9.51 -3.76
C GLN A 127 -5.27 9.17 -2.74
N LEU A 128 -4.40 10.12 -2.46
CA LEU A 128 -3.37 9.96 -1.44
C LEU A 128 -3.90 10.48 -0.10
N ARG A 129 -3.76 9.66 0.93
CA ARG A 129 -4.17 9.98 2.29
C ARG A 129 -2.95 9.94 3.20
N GLY A 130 -2.59 11.10 3.77
CA GLY A 130 -1.53 11.20 4.77
C GLY A 130 -1.90 10.51 6.07
N LEU A 131 -0.89 10.04 6.76
CA LEU A 131 -1.05 9.36 8.05
C LEU A 131 -0.97 10.33 9.21
#